data_09bc4a816827c78339fba54a77a9250b
#
_entry.id   09bc4a816827c78339fba54a77a9250b
#
_cell.length_a   1.000
_cell.length_b   1.000
_cell.length_c   1.000
_cell.angle_alpha   90.00
_cell.angle_beta   90.00
_cell.angle_gamma   90.00
#
_symmetry.space_group_name_H-M   'P 1'
#
loop_
_entity.id
_entity.type
_entity.pdbx_description
1 polymer ?
#
loop_
_entity_poly.entity_id
_entity_poly.type
_entity_poly.pdbx_seq_one_letter_code
_entity_poly.pdbx_strand_id
1 'polypeptide(L)'
;VWQDAGLRAARRLVSAFESALGQWWTPRVVEHPFLMPAAEYKEVFGDYTNVYETTVPEAGGSYVLAPDNMPASVGLLRKHGGDEPLVAVGGLLRVLPGGAQPLFRDRHIWPAVQVTHLVSEQSAVAELERHRLAVAQLHEMLCLPVMTVRTGSLASYGRTTYLTVSCLPDGRPTVTATLYVMSGRYRDRLPTDSEVIDVGFTGKLLALVALHHRDAFGLVLPSVLAETQVGLLVEEEDRQSQKWLTAQTQAGVRVRPMHSAPPPYARRRAERRLLRQGVPLIVGVRNEALRMARRYPLCRSDLPALPESRVLHGELTAHDDRLRRISAARFSAGLREAGRLVARCDRCAEANGEEIFGWAVPETGAPCDACGAPGSEVLLGGRFY
;
A
#
# COMPACT_ATOMS: atom_id res chain seq x y z
N VAL A 1 16.86 6.94 -5.09
CA VAL A 1 17.54 6.36 -3.90
C VAL A 1 16.64 6.53 -2.69
N TRP A 2 16.35 5.42 -2.01
CA TRP A 2 15.60 5.42 -0.76
C TRP A 2 16.55 5.69 0.41
N GLN A 3 16.22 6.66 1.23
CA GLN A 3 17.04 7.07 2.37
C GLN A 3 16.20 7.24 3.63
N ASP A 4 16.80 7.01 4.79
CA ASP A 4 16.28 7.34 6.12
C ASP A 4 14.77 7.07 6.32
N ALA A 5 14.00 8.15 6.49
CA ALA A 5 12.58 8.06 6.79
C ALA A 5 11.78 7.38 5.65
N GLY A 6 12.18 7.55 4.39
CA GLY A 6 11.55 6.88 3.25
C GLY A 6 11.75 5.36 3.31
N LEU A 7 12.97 4.90 3.58
CA LEU A 7 13.27 3.48 3.73
C LEU A 7 12.51 2.87 4.92
N ARG A 8 12.45 3.59 6.05
CA ARG A 8 11.69 3.13 7.21
C ARG A 8 10.18 3.09 6.94
N ALA A 9 9.62 4.07 6.20
CA ALA A 9 8.22 4.04 5.80
C ALA A 9 7.92 2.84 4.88
N ALA A 10 8.82 2.49 3.95
CA ALA A 10 8.67 1.32 3.11
C ALA A 10 8.69 0.00 3.92
N ARG A 11 9.59 -0.14 4.90
CA ARG A 11 9.59 -1.29 5.80
C ARG A 11 8.31 -1.39 6.63
N ARG A 12 7.77 -0.24 7.10
CA ARG A 12 6.49 -0.21 7.81
C ARG A 12 5.31 -0.58 6.92
N LEU A 13 5.34 -0.21 5.65
CA LEU A 13 4.34 -0.65 4.67
C LEU A 13 4.30 -2.17 4.59
N VAL A 14 5.47 -2.82 4.49
CA VAL A 14 5.58 -4.28 4.46
C VAL A 14 5.05 -4.89 5.77
N SER A 15 5.51 -4.40 6.92
CA SER A 15 5.05 -4.90 8.22
C SER A 15 3.55 -4.69 8.46
N ALA A 16 2.97 -3.61 7.95
CA ALA A 16 1.53 -3.39 8.00
C ALA A 16 0.76 -4.46 7.19
N PHE A 17 1.29 -4.84 6.03
CA PHE A 17 0.69 -5.89 5.23
C PHE A 17 0.86 -7.28 5.86
N GLU A 18 2.03 -7.60 6.41
CA GLU A 18 2.26 -8.82 7.17
C GLU A 18 1.25 -8.94 8.33
N SER A 19 1.01 -7.84 9.04
CA SER A 19 0.00 -7.78 10.11
C SER A 19 -1.42 -8.00 9.58
N ALA A 20 -1.75 -7.48 8.40
CA ALA A 20 -3.05 -7.70 7.77
C ALA A 20 -3.24 -9.15 7.34
N LEU A 21 -2.22 -9.80 6.79
CA LEU A 21 -2.23 -11.23 6.47
C LEU A 21 -2.30 -12.11 7.72
N GLY A 22 -1.66 -11.69 8.80
CA GLY A 22 -1.57 -12.40 10.07
C GLY A 22 -2.91 -12.67 10.76
N GLN A 23 -4.03 -12.13 10.24
CA GLN A 23 -5.37 -12.47 10.71
C GLN A 23 -5.85 -13.84 10.23
N TRP A 24 -5.29 -14.34 9.14
CA TRP A 24 -5.71 -15.61 8.52
C TRP A 24 -4.59 -16.63 8.42
N TRP A 25 -3.33 -16.18 8.33
CA TRP A 25 -2.17 -17.06 8.09
C TRP A 25 -0.97 -16.63 8.91
N THR A 26 0.02 -17.52 9.00
CA THR A 26 1.37 -17.20 9.46
C THR A 26 2.29 -17.09 8.24
N PRO A 27 2.29 -15.95 7.52
CA PRO A 27 2.98 -15.84 6.24
C PRO A 27 4.49 -15.98 6.42
N ARG A 28 5.12 -16.68 5.49
CA ARG A 28 6.59 -16.74 5.41
C ARG A 28 7.10 -15.60 4.54
N VAL A 29 8.01 -14.81 5.08
CA VAL A 29 8.59 -13.66 4.34
C VAL A 29 9.95 -14.06 3.78
N VAL A 30 10.18 -13.78 2.51
CA VAL A 30 11.42 -14.11 1.80
C VAL A 30 11.88 -12.95 0.93
N GLU A 31 13.18 -12.95 0.63
CA GLU A 31 13.77 -12.15 -0.44
C GLU A 31 14.41 -13.12 -1.44
N HIS A 32 13.97 -13.05 -2.69
CA HIS A 32 14.52 -13.89 -3.75
C HIS A 32 15.77 -13.29 -4.35
N PRO A 33 16.66 -14.13 -4.93
CA PRO A 33 17.81 -13.66 -5.69
C PRO A 33 17.37 -12.71 -6.81
N PHE A 34 18.17 -11.67 -7.02
CA PHE A 34 17.90 -10.67 -8.04
C PHE A 34 18.18 -11.17 -9.48
N LEU A 35 18.98 -12.23 -9.60
CA LEU A 35 19.28 -12.92 -10.85
C LEU A 35 18.54 -14.26 -10.87
N MET A 36 17.83 -14.51 -11.95
CA MET A 36 17.16 -15.79 -12.22
C MET A 36 17.71 -16.39 -13.50
N PRO A 37 17.91 -17.72 -13.58
CA PRO A 37 18.25 -18.37 -14.84
C PRO A 37 17.23 -18.02 -15.92
N ALA A 38 17.68 -17.56 -17.08
CA ALA A 38 16.79 -17.12 -18.15
C ALA A 38 15.91 -18.28 -18.67
N ALA A 39 16.42 -19.51 -18.64
CA ALA A 39 15.67 -20.70 -19.05
C ALA A 39 14.45 -20.93 -18.14
N GLU A 40 14.63 -20.90 -16.81
CA GLU A 40 13.54 -21.10 -15.85
C GLU A 40 12.47 -20.00 -15.96
N TYR A 41 12.91 -18.77 -16.18
CA TYR A 41 11.99 -17.66 -16.37
C TYR A 41 11.19 -17.79 -17.67
N LYS A 42 11.86 -18.13 -18.79
CA LYS A 42 11.25 -18.30 -20.11
C LYS A 42 10.31 -19.51 -20.18
N GLU A 43 10.54 -20.53 -19.38
CA GLU A 43 9.63 -21.67 -19.25
C GLU A 43 8.23 -21.24 -18.82
N VAL A 44 8.14 -20.34 -17.85
CA VAL A 44 6.87 -19.81 -17.33
C VAL A 44 6.37 -18.63 -18.18
N PHE A 45 7.23 -17.66 -18.47
CA PHE A 45 6.90 -16.37 -19.08
C PHE A 45 7.53 -16.16 -20.44
N GLY A 46 7.63 -17.20 -21.28
CA GLY A 46 8.35 -17.15 -22.56
C GLY A 46 7.98 -16.04 -23.52
N ASP A 47 6.76 -15.49 -23.38
CA ASP A 47 6.28 -14.38 -24.21
C ASP A 47 6.49 -13.00 -23.56
N TYR A 48 7.13 -12.95 -22.41
CA TYR A 48 7.33 -11.71 -21.67
C TYR A 48 8.59 -11.00 -22.19
N THR A 49 8.41 -9.90 -22.89
CA THR A 49 9.50 -9.18 -23.57
C THR A 49 10.10 -8.04 -22.77
N ASN A 50 9.52 -7.71 -21.60
CA ASN A 50 9.97 -6.56 -20.80
C ASN A 50 10.98 -6.94 -19.70
N VAL A 51 11.91 -7.80 -20.04
CA VAL A 51 12.98 -8.29 -19.15
C VAL A 51 14.35 -7.74 -19.54
N TYR A 52 15.22 -7.55 -18.55
CA TYR A 52 16.63 -7.31 -18.75
C TYR A 52 17.37 -8.65 -18.72
N GLU A 53 17.98 -9.03 -19.83
CA GLU A 53 18.84 -10.22 -19.91
C GLU A 53 20.30 -9.82 -19.70
N THR A 54 21.07 -10.70 -19.07
CA THR A 54 22.50 -10.56 -18.85
C THR A 54 23.19 -11.92 -18.92
N THR A 55 24.49 -11.91 -19.16
CA THR A 55 25.34 -13.11 -19.07
C THR A 55 26.26 -12.97 -17.87
N VAL A 56 26.40 -14.07 -17.10
CA VAL A 56 27.36 -14.16 -16.01
C VAL A 56 28.44 -15.12 -16.45
N PRO A 57 29.66 -14.63 -16.82
CA PRO A 57 30.71 -15.45 -17.44
C PRO A 57 31.09 -16.66 -16.57
N GLU A 58 31.22 -16.48 -15.26
CA GLU A 58 31.63 -17.53 -14.34
C GLU A 58 30.55 -18.60 -14.13
N ALA A 59 29.29 -18.26 -14.34
CA ALA A 59 28.16 -19.18 -14.19
C ALA A 59 27.77 -19.88 -15.51
N GLY A 60 28.37 -19.46 -16.66
CA GLY A 60 28.19 -20.13 -17.94
C GLY A 60 26.79 -20.06 -18.54
N GLY A 61 25.96 -19.08 -18.14
CA GLY A 61 24.55 -19.04 -18.53
C GLY A 61 24.00 -17.63 -18.78
N SER A 62 22.82 -17.59 -19.40
CA SER A 62 22.02 -16.39 -19.54
C SER A 62 21.07 -16.26 -18.34
N TYR A 63 20.98 -15.06 -17.81
CA TYR A 63 20.16 -14.71 -16.64
C TYR A 63 19.24 -13.55 -16.99
N VAL A 64 18.13 -13.45 -16.25
CA VAL A 64 17.26 -12.28 -16.24
C VAL A 64 17.36 -11.57 -14.88
N LEU A 65 17.31 -10.24 -14.90
CA LEU A 65 17.11 -9.47 -13.67
C LEU A 65 15.64 -9.62 -13.27
N ALA A 66 15.38 -10.15 -12.08
CA ALA A 66 14.08 -10.59 -11.61
C ALA A 66 12.95 -9.59 -11.96
N PRO A 67 12.10 -9.87 -12.95
CA PRO A 67 10.96 -9.02 -13.30
C PRO A 67 9.68 -9.43 -12.55
N ASP A 68 9.71 -10.62 -11.93
CA ASP A 68 8.63 -11.22 -11.16
C ASP A 68 9.20 -12.27 -10.21
N ASN A 69 8.63 -12.42 -9.02
CA ASN A 69 9.10 -13.36 -7.99
C ASN A 69 8.28 -14.67 -7.95
N MET A 70 7.11 -14.71 -8.62
CA MET A 70 6.17 -15.82 -8.48
C MET A 70 6.76 -17.18 -8.85
N PRO A 71 7.53 -17.36 -9.96
CA PRO A 71 8.09 -18.68 -10.29
C PRO A 71 9.03 -19.21 -9.20
N ALA A 72 9.89 -18.34 -8.65
CA ALA A 72 10.80 -18.70 -7.55
C ALA A 72 10.01 -19.03 -6.27
N SER A 73 8.94 -18.30 -6.00
CA SER A 73 8.05 -18.54 -4.86
C SER A 73 7.34 -19.88 -4.98
N VAL A 74 6.81 -20.23 -6.15
CA VAL A 74 6.19 -21.55 -6.40
C VAL A 74 7.21 -22.67 -6.22
N GLY A 75 8.40 -22.52 -6.77
CA GLY A 75 9.49 -23.50 -6.60
C GLY A 75 9.85 -23.72 -5.13
N LEU A 76 9.90 -22.65 -4.34
CA LEU A 76 10.20 -22.71 -2.91
C LEU A 76 9.06 -23.39 -2.11
N LEU A 77 7.81 -23.04 -2.40
CA LEU A 77 6.62 -23.65 -1.75
C LEU A 77 6.54 -25.15 -2.02
N ARG A 78 6.77 -25.58 -3.27
CA ARG A 78 6.81 -27.00 -3.61
C ARG A 78 7.90 -27.77 -2.86
N LYS A 79 9.10 -27.19 -2.80
CA LYS A 79 10.26 -27.85 -2.15
C LYS A 79 10.07 -28.05 -0.66
N HIS A 80 9.45 -27.08 0.00
CA HIS A 80 9.37 -27.07 1.46
C HIS A 80 7.97 -27.41 1.99
N GLY A 81 6.98 -27.51 1.12
CA GLY A 81 5.58 -27.71 1.51
C GLY A 81 5.00 -26.52 2.28
N GLY A 82 3.73 -26.60 2.62
CA GLY A 82 3.04 -25.66 3.48
C GLY A 82 1.82 -25.03 2.83
N ASP A 83 0.78 -24.88 3.65
CA ASP A 83 -0.50 -24.28 3.27
C ASP A 83 -0.51 -22.76 3.55
N GLU A 84 0.66 -22.22 3.94
CA GLU A 84 0.81 -20.81 4.28
C GLU A 84 1.31 -19.99 3.09
N PRO A 85 0.83 -18.77 2.90
CA PRO A 85 1.30 -17.91 1.82
C PRO A 85 2.77 -17.51 2.00
N LEU A 86 3.47 -17.40 0.89
CA LEU A 86 4.83 -16.88 0.81
C LEU A 86 4.78 -15.42 0.37
N VAL A 87 5.36 -14.53 1.16
CA VAL A 87 5.46 -13.10 0.88
C VAL A 87 6.88 -12.78 0.41
N ALA A 88 7.05 -12.58 -0.87
CA ALA A 88 8.32 -12.12 -1.44
C ALA A 88 8.40 -10.58 -1.34
N VAL A 89 9.46 -10.09 -0.72
CA VAL A 89 9.73 -8.66 -0.56
C VAL A 89 11.08 -8.36 -1.18
N GLY A 90 11.15 -7.40 -2.09
CA GLY A 90 12.43 -7.08 -2.74
C GLY A 90 12.28 -6.02 -3.82
N GLY A 91 13.22 -6.03 -4.76
CA GLY A 91 13.19 -5.21 -5.96
C GLY A 91 12.85 -6.04 -7.19
N LEU A 92 12.16 -5.43 -8.14
CA LEU A 92 11.91 -6.00 -9.46
C LEU A 92 12.45 -5.04 -10.53
N LEU A 93 12.91 -5.59 -11.65
CA LEU A 93 13.36 -4.81 -12.79
C LEU A 93 12.58 -5.17 -14.05
N ARG A 94 11.96 -4.16 -14.64
CA ARG A 94 11.17 -4.33 -15.87
C ARG A 94 11.60 -3.33 -16.93
N VAL A 95 11.75 -3.78 -18.16
CA VAL A 95 11.87 -2.90 -19.32
C VAL A 95 10.51 -2.25 -19.56
N LEU A 96 10.45 -0.94 -19.43
CA LEU A 96 9.22 -0.19 -19.70
C LEU A 96 9.44 0.68 -20.95
N PRO A 97 8.60 0.54 -21.97
CA PRO A 97 8.62 1.45 -23.10
C PRO A 97 8.17 2.85 -22.65
N GLY A 98 8.86 3.89 -23.17
CA GLY A 98 8.56 5.28 -22.83
C GLY A 98 9.24 5.79 -21.55
N GLY A 99 8.79 6.94 -21.07
CA GLY A 99 9.37 7.60 -19.90
C GLY A 99 9.04 6.89 -18.57
N ALA A 100 10.03 6.82 -17.70
CA ALA A 100 9.81 6.37 -16.33
C ALA A 100 9.19 7.48 -15.48
N GLN A 101 8.28 7.12 -14.60
CA GLN A 101 7.73 7.99 -13.57
C GLN A 101 8.02 7.35 -12.21
N PRO A 102 8.92 7.93 -11.41
CA PRO A 102 9.31 7.35 -10.13
C PRO A 102 8.10 6.95 -9.28
N LEU A 103 8.15 5.76 -8.70
CA LEU A 103 7.10 5.12 -7.89
C LEU A 103 5.82 4.72 -8.62
N PHE A 104 5.45 5.34 -9.74
CA PHE A 104 4.24 4.99 -10.51
C PHE A 104 4.53 4.06 -11.67
N ARG A 105 5.55 4.36 -12.45
CA ARG A 105 5.99 3.58 -13.60
C ARG A 105 7.50 3.58 -13.63
N ASP A 106 8.11 2.80 -12.74
CA ASP A 106 9.56 2.74 -12.61
C ASP A 106 10.09 1.44 -13.21
N ARG A 107 11.30 1.52 -13.76
CA ARG A 107 12.05 0.34 -14.24
C ARG A 107 12.55 -0.49 -13.08
N HIS A 108 12.94 0.15 -11.99
CA HIS A 108 13.27 -0.45 -10.72
C HIS A 108 12.13 -0.26 -9.74
N ILE A 109 11.34 -1.30 -9.54
CA ILE A 109 10.18 -1.31 -8.66
C ILE A 109 10.66 -1.73 -7.27
N TRP A 110 10.58 -0.83 -6.30
CA TRP A 110 10.93 -1.10 -4.91
C TRP A 110 10.11 -0.23 -3.93
N PRO A 111 9.64 -0.75 -2.79
CA PRO A 111 9.49 -2.17 -2.57
C PRO A 111 8.49 -2.77 -3.56
N ALA A 112 8.76 -3.99 -3.99
CA ALA A 112 7.79 -4.86 -4.60
C ALA A 112 7.42 -5.92 -3.57
N VAL A 113 6.13 -6.10 -3.34
CA VAL A 113 5.59 -7.11 -2.42
C VAL A 113 4.69 -8.02 -3.24
N GLN A 114 5.00 -9.29 -3.23
CA GLN A 114 4.26 -10.30 -3.97
C GLN A 114 3.97 -11.50 -3.09
N VAL A 115 2.71 -11.87 -2.99
CA VAL A 115 2.25 -13.05 -2.27
C VAL A 115 1.99 -14.15 -3.26
N THR A 116 2.56 -15.32 -3.02
CA THR A 116 2.23 -16.55 -3.74
C THR A 116 1.65 -17.55 -2.74
N HIS A 117 0.47 -18.08 -3.03
CA HIS A 117 -0.21 -19.05 -2.18
C HIS A 117 -0.68 -20.24 -3.02
N LEU A 118 -0.25 -21.45 -2.64
CA LEU A 118 -0.68 -22.69 -3.27
C LEU A 118 -1.90 -23.23 -2.52
N VAL A 119 -3.01 -23.40 -3.21
CA VAL A 119 -4.27 -23.78 -2.60
C VAL A 119 -4.97 -24.88 -3.42
N SER A 120 -5.97 -25.55 -2.83
CA SER A 120 -6.81 -26.47 -3.60
C SER A 120 -7.75 -25.70 -4.52
N GLU A 121 -8.21 -26.35 -5.59
CA GLU A 121 -9.20 -25.77 -6.50
C GLU A 121 -10.47 -25.35 -5.75
N GLN A 122 -10.92 -26.18 -4.81
CA GLN A 122 -12.14 -25.94 -4.04
C GLN A 122 -12.02 -24.73 -3.11
N SER A 123 -10.82 -24.43 -2.62
CA SER A 123 -10.59 -23.31 -1.70
C SER A 123 -10.17 -22.01 -2.38
N ALA A 124 -9.76 -22.07 -3.65
CA ALA A 124 -9.10 -20.95 -4.34
C ALA A 124 -9.87 -19.63 -4.29
N VAL A 125 -11.18 -19.65 -4.49
CA VAL A 125 -12.01 -18.44 -4.48
C VAL A 125 -12.11 -17.87 -3.05
N ALA A 126 -12.30 -18.73 -2.04
CA ALA A 126 -12.39 -18.31 -0.64
C ALA A 126 -11.04 -17.74 -0.14
N GLU A 127 -9.94 -18.37 -0.52
CA GLU A 127 -8.60 -17.90 -0.17
C GLU A 127 -8.27 -16.57 -0.87
N LEU A 128 -8.63 -16.42 -2.16
CA LEU A 128 -8.48 -15.15 -2.87
C LEU A 128 -9.28 -14.03 -2.19
N GLU A 129 -10.49 -14.33 -1.69
CA GLU A 129 -11.30 -13.37 -0.95
C GLU A 129 -10.65 -12.93 0.37
N ARG A 130 -10.02 -13.84 1.12
CA ARG A 130 -9.24 -13.51 2.32
C ARG A 130 -8.06 -12.59 1.97
N HIS A 131 -7.35 -12.86 0.87
CA HIS A 131 -6.30 -11.96 0.39
C HIS A 131 -6.85 -10.58 0.01
N ARG A 132 -8.04 -10.52 -0.62
CA ARG A 132 -8.71 -9.25 -0.93
C ARG A 132 -9.00 -8.45 0.34
N LEU A 133 -9.47 -9.11 1.40
CA LEU A 133 -9.72 -8.46 2.69
C LEU A 133 -8.42 -7.97 3.35
N ALA A 134 -7.32 -8.74 3.28
CA ALA A 134 -6.02 -8.31 3.79
C ALA A 134 -5.50 -7.07 3.05
N VAL A 135 -5.64 -7.03 1.72
CA VAL A 135 -5.27 -5.86 0.90
C VAL A 135 -6.15 -4.66 1.23
N ALA A 136 -7.46 -4.85 1.40
CA ALA A 136 -8.37 -3.78 1.82
C ALA A 136 -7.97 -3.20 3.18
N GLN A 137 -7.66 -4.05 4.15
CA GLN A 137 -7.19 -3.64 5.47
C GLN A 137 -5.87 -2.86 5.40
N LEU A 138 -4.91 -3.29 4.57
CA LEU A 138 -3.69 -2.51 4.34
C LEU A 138 -4.03 -1.08 3.88
N HIS A 139 -4.92 -0.92 2.89
CA HIS A 139 -5.30 0.40 2.41
C HIS A 139 -6.01 1.23 3.48
N GLU A 140 -6.82 0.60 4.32
CA GLU A 140 -7.44 1.25 5.47
C GLU A 140 -6.40 1.75 6.48
N MET A 141 -5.39 0.93 6.81
CA MET A 141 -4.28 1.33 7.68
C MET A 141 -3.45 2.47 7.09
N LEU A 142 -3.34 2.55 5.76
CA LEU A 142 -2.69 3.64 5.03
C LEU A 142 -3.58 4.88 4.87
N CYS A 143 -4.82 4.82 5.33
CA CYS A 143 -5.85 5.85 5.13
C CYS A 143 -6.06 6.19 3.64
N LEU A 144 -5.80 5.24 2.74
CA LEU A 144 -5.98 5.39 1.30
C LEU A 144 -7.36 4.91 0.89
N PRO A 145 -8.16 5.77 0.25
CA PRO A 145 -9.43 5.35 -0.33
C PRO A 145 -9.17 4.52 -1.58
N VAL A 146 -9.82 3.39 -1.65
CA VAL A 146 -9.72 2.48 -2.78
C VAL A 146 -11.07 1.87 -3.11
N MET A 147 -11.20 1.44 -4.35
CA MET A 147 -12.26 0.60 -4.85
C MET A 147 -11.65 -0.70 -5.35
N THR A 148 -12.20 -1.82 -4.94
CA THR A 148 -11.85 -3.11 -5.54
C THR A 148 -12.83 -3.40 -6.65
N VAL A 149 -12.31 -3.77 -7.82
CA VAL A 149 -13.11 -4.13 -8.99
C VAL A 149 -12.76 -5.54 -9.47
N ARG A 150 -13.78 -6.30 -9.84
CA ARG A 150 -13.63 -7.52 -10.64
C ARG A 150 -13.48 -7.12 -12.10
N THR A 151 -12.45 -7.61 -12.76
CA THR A 151 -12.12 -7.24 -14.14
C THR A 151 -11.76 -8.45 -14.99
N GLY A 152 -12.04 -8.38 -16.29
CA GLY A 152 -11.55 -9.30 -17.30
C GLY A 152 -10.25 -8.84 -18.00
N SER A 153 -9.75 -7.63 -17.69
CA SER A 153 -8.59 -7.02 -18.38
C SER A 153 -7.29 -7.82 -18.23
N LEU A 154 -7.18 -8.67 -17.21
CA LEU A 154 -6.04 -9.56 -16.96
C LEU A 154 -6.40 -11.04 -17.13
N ALA A 155 -7.39 -11.39 -17.96
CA ALA A 155 -7.85 -12.76 -18.17
C ALA A 155 -6.74 -13.70 -18.69
N SER A 156 -5.70 -13.16 -19.35
CA SER A 156 -4.52 -13.94 -19.73
C SER A 156 -3.66 -14.40 -18.54
N TYR A 157 -3.77 -13.73 -17.39
CA TYR A 157 -3.02 -14.04 -16.16
C TYR A 157 -3.89 -14.76 -15.14
N GLY A 158 -5.14 -14.35 -14.99
CA GLY A 158 -6.04 -14.83 -13.97
C GLY A 158 -7.43 -15.17 -14.44
N ARG A 159 -7.97 -16.31 -13.99
CA ARG A 159 -9.37 -16.71 -14.23
C ARG A 159 -10.37 -15.93 -13.37
N THR A 160 -9.94 -15.53 -12.18
CA THR A 160 -10.64 -14.62 -11.28
C THR A 160 -9.67 -13.51 -10.91
N THR A 161 -9.99 -12.28 -11.28
CA THR A 161 -9.07 -11.15 -11.10
C THR A 161 -9.77 -10.01 -10.40
N TYR A 162 -9.15 -9.55 -9.33
CA TYR A 162 -9.49 -8.31 -8.65
C TYR A 162 -8.37 -7.30 -8.81
N LEU A 163 -8.74 -6.06 -9.04
CA LEU A 163 -7.83 -4.92 -8.98
C LEU A 163 -8.30 -3.97 -7.89
N THR A 164 -7.39 -3.55 -7.05
CA THR A 164 -7.65 -2.46 -6.13
C THR A 164 -7.18 -1.17 -6.78
N VAL A 165 -8.06 -0.18 -6.83
CA VAL A 165 -7.85 1.06 -7.56
C VAL A 165 -8.03 2.25 -6.63
N SER A 166 -7.08 3.18 -6.66
CA SER A 166 -7.21 4.53 -6.10
C SER A 166 -7.27 5.57 -7.21
N CYS A 167 -7.33 6.85 -6.88
CA CYS A 167 -7.24 7.90 -7.89
C CYS A 167 -6.11 8.88 -7.57
N LEU A 168 -5.57 9.47 -8.61
CA LEU A 168 -4.68 10.61 -8.53
C LEU A 168 -5.47 11.90 -8.24
N PRO A 169 -4.83 12.99 -7.81
CA PRO A 169 -5.52 14.26 -7.54
C PRO A 169 -6.30 14.85 -8.73
N ASP A 170 -5.98 14.42 -9.95
CA ASP A 170 -6.66 14.81 -11.18
C ASP A 170 -7.80 13.85 -11.57
N GLY A 171 -8.21 12.95 -10.69
CA GLY A 171 -9.29 12.00 -10.90
C GLY A 171 -8.91 10.78 -11.76
N ARG A 172 -7.67 10.67 -12.24
CA ARG A 172 -7.25 9.48 -13.00
C ARG A 172 -7.11 8.28 -12.10
N PRO A 173 -7.72 7.13 -12.45
CA PRO A 173 -7.57 5.92 -11.67
C PRO A 173 -6.15 5.35 -11.78
N THR A 174 -5.70 4.72 -10.71
CA THR A 174 -4.41 4.01 -10.68
C THR A 174 -4.55 2.71 -9.90
N VAL A 175 -4.07 1.61 -10.49
CA VAL A 175 -4.07 0.30 -9.83
C VAL A 175 -3.06 0.32 -8.67
N THR A 176 -3.50 -0.08 -7.50
CA THR A 176 -2.72 -0.12 -6.27
C THR A 176 -2.28 -1.52 -5.89
N ALA A 177 -3.12 -2.52 -6.18
CA ALA A 177 -2.82 -3.93 -6.00
C ALA A 177 -3.54 -4.77 -7.05
N THR A 178 -2.93 -5.91 -7.38
CA THR A 178 -3.50 -6.95 -8.26
C THR A 178 -3.65 -8.22 -7.47
N LEU A 179 -4.78 -8.92 -7.66
CA LEU A 179 -5.07 -10.18 -7.00
C LEU A 179 -5.75 -11.12 -8.00
N TYR A 180 -5.23 -12.31 -8.16
CA TYR A 180 -5.85 -13.28 -9.06
C TYR A 180 -5.54 -14.73 -8.70
N VAL A 181 -6.45 -15.63 -9.09
CA VAL A 181 -6.14 -17.05 -9.24
C VAL A 181 -5.59 -17.21 -10.65
N MET A 182 -4.40 -17.75 -10.79
CA MET A 182 -3.74 -17.88 -12.09
C MET A 182 -4.56 -18.69 -13.09
N SER A 183 -4.49 -18.29 -14.35
CA SER A 183 -5.15 -18.99 -15.46
C SER A 183 -4.21 -19.96 -16.17
N GLY A 184 -4.78 -20.86 -16.99
CA GLY A 184 -4.13 -21.98 -17.66
C GLY A 184 -2.81 -21.64 -18.34
N ARG A 185 -2.72 -20.51 -19.07
CA ARG A 185 -1.51 -20.19 -19.83
C ARG A 185 -0.21 -20.17 -19.01
N TYR A 186 -0.25 -19.58 -17.82
CA TYR A 186 0.91 -19.52 -16.93
C TYR A 186 0.86 -20.61 -15.87
N ARG A 187 -0.34 -20.94 -15.41
CA ARG A 187 -0.59 -22.00 -14.42
C ARG A 187 -0.03 -23.34 -14.89
N ASP A 188 -0.29 -23.73 -16.15
CA ASP A 188 0.11 -25.02 -16.71
C ASP A 188 1.62 -25.16 -16.89
N ARG A 189 2.36 -24.05 -16.89
CA ARG A 189 3.81 -24.00 -16.96
C ARG A 189 4.48 -24.01 -15.58
N LEU A 190 3.70 -23.81 -14.52
CA LEU A 190 4.24 -23.86 -13.16
C LEU A 190 4.34 -25.31 -12.69
N PRO A 191 5.45 -25.65 -12.02
CA PRO A 191 5.68 -27.00 -11.57
C PRO A 191 4.84 -27.34 -10.32
N THR A 192 3.52 -27.24 -10.39
CA THR A 192 2.59 -27.56 -9.28
C THR A 192 1.24 -28.01 -9.78
N ASP A 193 0.55 -28.88 -9.06
CA ASP A 193 -0.82 -29.29 -9.31
C ASP A 193 -1.84 -28.44 -8.54
N SER A 194 -1.38 -27.63 -7.59
CA SER A 194 -2.22 -26.74 -6.82
C SER A 194 -2.63 -25.50 -7.64
N GLU A 195 -3.74 -24.89 -7.30
CA GLU A 195 -4.05 -23.54 -7.78
C GLU A 195 -3.08 -22.54 -7.19
N VAL A 196 -2.74 -21.51 -7.96
CA VAL A 196 -1.81 -20.46 -7.56
C VAL A 196 -2.57 -19.16 -7.43
N ILE A 197 -2.60 -18.62 -6.22
CA ILE A 197 -3.03 -17.24 -5.97
C ILE A 197 -1.79 -16.36 -6.01
N ASP A 198 -1.87 -15.27 -6.77
CA ASP A 198 -0.85 -14.22 -6.82
C ASP A 198 -1.45 -12.88 -6.45
N VAL A 199 -0.79 -12.19 -5.51
CA VAL A 199 -1.19 -10.86 -5.03
C VAL A 199 0.02 -9.95 -5.05
N GLY A 200 -0.09 -8.79 -5.70
CA GLY A 200 1.04 -7.89 -5.84
C GLY A 200 0.70 -6.43 -5.60
N PHE A 201 1.59 -5.72 -4.91
CA PHE A 201 1.61 -4.26 -4.83
C PHE A 201 3.04 -3.72 -4.73
N THR A 202 3.20 -2.42 -4.85
CA THR A 202 4.53 -1.80 -4.91
C THR A 202 4.62 -0.55 -4.03
N GLY A 203 5.79 0.05 -3.98
CA GLY A 203 6.04 1.35 -3.36
C GLY A 203 5.19 2.50 -3.89
N LYS A 204 4.39 2.28 -4.95
CA LYS A 204 3.37 3.22 -5.42
C LYS A 204 2.41 3.64 -4.30
N LEU A 205 2.11 2.75 -3.35
CA LEU A 205 1.27 3.06 -2.20
C LEU A 205 1.82 4.23 -1.38
N LEU A 206 3.14 4.32 -1.21
CA LEU A 206 3.77 5.45 -0.50
C LEU A 206 3.64 6.76 -1.27
N ALA A 207 3.72 6.70 -2.60
CA ALA A 207 3.50 7.89 -3.44
C ALA A 207 2.04 8.37 -3.34
N LEU A 208 1.08 7.43 -3.33
CA LEU A 208 -0.34 7.76 -3.15
C LEU A 208 -0.62 8.34 -1.78
N VAL A 209 -0.04 7.79 -0.71
CA VAL A 209 -0.10 8.38 0.64
C VAL A 209 0.39 9.83 0.60
N ALA A 210 1.52 10.10 -0.06
CA ALA A 210 2.07 11.45 -0.17
C ALA A 210 1.16 12.41 -0.98
N LEU A 211 0.45 11.91 -1.98
CA LEU A 211 -0.47 12.70 -2.79
C LEU A 211 -1.80 12.98 -2.07
N HIS A 212 -2.33 11.99 -1.38
CA HIS A 212 -3.61 12.11 -0.66
C HIS A 212 -3.48 12.90 0.65
N HIS A 213 -2.33 12.75 1.35
CA HIS A 213 -2.13 13.26 2.70
C HIS A 213 -1.03 14.31 2.74
N ARG A 214 -1.38 15.53 2.34
CA ARG A 214 -0.49 16.69 2.39
C ARG A 214 -1.22 17.93 2.84
N ASP A 215 -0.50 18.82 3.50
CA ASP A 215 -0.95 20.16 3.88
C ASP A 215 0.10 21.24 3.49
N ALA A 216 -0.08 22.45 3.98
CA ALA A 216 0.84 23.57 3.72
C ALA A 216 2.27 23.33 4.28
N PHE A 217 2.46 22.39 5.20
CA PHE A 217 3.77 22.05 5.78
C PHE A 217 4.44 20.88 5.04
N GLY A 218 3.72 20.20 4.17
CA GLY A 218 4.18 19.05 3.39
C GLY A 218 3.44 17.75 3.70
N LEU A 219 4.19 16.63 3.68
CA LEU A 219 3.65 15.29 3.91
C LEU A 219 2.98 15.16 5.27
N VAL A 220 1.83 14.48 5.30
CA VAL A 220 1.14 14.02 6.51
C VAL A 220 1.10 12.50 6.47
N LEU A 221 1.64 11.83 7.46
CA LEU A 221 1.69 10.37 7.46
C LEU A 221 0.56 9.77 8.32
N PRO A 222 -0.11 8.71 7.83
CA PRO A 222 -0.87 7.83 8.68
C PRO A 222 -0.03 7.30 9.83
N SER A 223 -0.64 7.07 10.98
CA SER A 223 0.08 6.67 12.19
C SER A 223 0.90 5.40 11.99
N VAL A 224 0.44 4.45 11.19
CA VAL A 224 1.14 3.19 10.88
C VAL A 224 2.47 3.44 10.17
N LEU A 225 2.54 4.38 9.23
CA LEU A 225 3.75 4.69 8.46
C LEU A 225 4.69 5.67 9.17
N ALA A 226 4.17 6.49 10.07
CA ALA A 226 4.96 7.51 10.75
C ALA A 226 6.10 6.86 11.56
N GLU A 227 7.36 7.16 11.23
CA GLU A 227 8.50 6.74 12.04
C GLU A 227 8.40 7.31 13.46
N THR A 228 7.98 8.56 13.53
CA THR A 228 7.68 9.28 14.77
C THR A 228 6.20 9.57 14.78
N GLN A 229 5.46 8.97 15.69
CA GLN A 229 4.03 9.25 15.90
C GLN A 229 3.84 10.49 16.75
N VAL A 230 4.71 10.68 17.71
CA VAL A 230 4.67 11.83 18.62
C VAL A 230 6.05 12.47 18.69
N GLY A 231 6.15 13.74 18.32
CA GLY A 231 7.35 14.56 18.58
C GLY A 231 7.25 15.18 19.96
N LEU A 232 8.22 14.95 20.84
CA LEU A 232 8.31 15.62 22.14
C LEU A 232 9.31 16.76 22.06
N LEU A 233 8.85 18.00 22.22
CA LEU A 233 9.70 19.18 22.28
C LEU A 233 10.07 19.47 23.75
N VAL A 234 11.30 19.23 24.10
CA VAL A 234 11.86 19.48 25.44
C VAL A 234 12.97 20.53 25.36
N GLU A 235 13.09 21.35 26.38
CA GLU A 235 14.22 22.32 26.51
C GLU A 235 15.44 21.62 27.08
N GLU A 236 15.23 20.83 28.13
CA GLU A 236 16.24 19.94 28.74
C GLU A 236 15.63 18.56 29.00
N GLU A 237 16.45 17.52 29.01
CA GLU A 237 16.03 16.20 29.44
C GLU A 237 15.89 16.15 30.95
N ASP A 238 14.69 16.23 31.46
CA ASP A 238 14.38 15.99 32.85
C ASP A 238 13.98 14.54 33.12
N ARG A 239 14.01 14.16 34.40
CA ARG A 239 13.65 12.79 34.83
C ARG A 239 12.21 12.44 34.53
N GLN A 240 11.30 13.39 34.48
CA GLN A 240 9.89 13.19 34.19
C GLN A 240 9.68 12.88 32.72
N SER A 241 10.28 13.63 31.81
CA SER A 241 10.27 13.40 30.37
C SER A 241 10.86 12.05 30.01
N GLN A 242 11.97 11.63 30.64
CA GLN A 242 12.58 10.32 30.41
C GLN A 242 11.67 9.17 30.87
N LYS A 243 11.05 9.27 32.04
CA LYS A 243 10.05 8.28 32.50
C LYS A 243 8.89 8.18 31.56
N TRP A 244 8.37 9.32 31.12
CA TRP A 244 7.26 9.36 30.16
C TRP A 244 7.63 8.72 28.82
N LEU A 245 8.80 9.04 28.25
CA LEU A 245 9.31 8.41 27.02
C LEU A 245 9.39 6.90 27.14
N THR A 246 9.93 6.40 28.26
CA THR A 246 10.02 4.96 28.52
C THR A 246 8.62 4.31 28.54
N ALA A 247 7.67 4.91 29.24
CA ALA A 247 6.29 4.41 29.33
C ALA A 247 5.62 4.40 27.95
N GLN A 248 5.79 5.44 27.13
CA GLN A 248 5.22 5.48 25.80
C GLN A 248 5.84 4.41 24.88
N THR A 249 7.15 4.21 24.94
CA THR A 249 7.84 3.17 24.16
C THR A 249 7.34 1.77 24.54
N GLN A 250 7.17 1.50 25.83
CA GLN A 250 6.62 0.23 26.34
C GLN A 250 5.16 0.02 25.87
N ALA A 251 4.40 1.11 25.74
CA ALA A 251 3.03 1.07 25.20
C ALA A 251 2.97 1.04 23.65
N GLY A 252 4.11 0.91 22.96
CA GLY A 252 4.17 0.81 21.51
C GLY A 252 4.01 2.14 20.75
N VAL A 253 4.01 3.28 21.45
CA VAL A 253 3.96 4.61 20.82
C VAL A 253 5.38 5.05 20.44
N ARG A 254 5.58 5.38 19.18
CA ARG A 254 6.88 5.83 18.65
C ARG A 254 7.07 7.32 18.90
N VAL A 255 7.74 7.64 19.99
CA VAL A 255 8.05 9.02 20.40
C VAL A 255 9.48 9.38 20.04
N ARG A 256 9.67 10.60 19.54
CA ARG A 256 10.98 11.18 19.30
C ARG A 256 11.17 12.46 20.10
N PRO A 257 12.09 12.50 21.06
CA PRO A 257 12.47 13.73 21.71
C PRO A 257 13.26 14.62 20.76
N MET A 258 12.99 15.91 20.81
CA MET A 258 13.75 16.94 20.12
C MET A 258 14.10 18.06 21.10
N HIS A 259 15.38 18.23 21.29
CA HIS A 259 15.91 19.32 22.12
C HIS A 259 15.74 20.64 21.38
N SER A 260 15.16 21.60 22.03
CA SER A 260 15.01 22.96 21.56
C SER A 260 15.61 23.90 22.58
N ALA A 261 16.92 24.12 22.50
CA ALA A 261 17.55 25.13 23.33
C ALA A 261 16.92 26.52 23.12
N PRO A 262 16.83 27.37 24.15
CA PRO A 262 16.47 28.77 23.95
C PRO A 262 17.39 29.41 22.90
N PRO A 263 16.90 30.25 22.00
CA PRO A 263 15.72 31.10 22.09
C PRO A 263 14.49 30.52 21.35
N PRO A 264 13.29 31.15 21.46
CA PRO A 264 12.03 30.66 20.96
C PRO A 264 12.00 30.28 19.47
N TYR A 265 12.87 30.82 18.62
CA TYR A 265 12.96 30.49 17.21
C TYR A 265 13.49 29.07 16.98
N ALA A 266 14.37 28.53 17.82
CA ALA A 266 14.89 27.17 17.71
C ALA A 266 13.77 26.16 17.86
N ARG A 267 12.85 26.40 18.79
CA ARG A 267 11.67 25.59 19.00
C ARG A 267 10.72 25.59 17.80
N ARG A 268 10.44 26.78 17.23
CA ARG A 268 9.64 26.89 16.02
C ARG A 268 10.27 26.09 14.85
N ARG A 269 11.60 26.11 14.77
CA ARG A 269 12.35 25.33 13.77
C ARG A 269 12.22 23.83 14.01
N ALA A 270 12.31 23.37 15.26
CA ALA A 270 12.12 21.98 15.65
C ALA A 270 10.68 21.49 15.34
N GLU A 271 9.67 22.27 15.74
CA GLU A 271 8.26 21.99 15.42
C GLU A 271 8.05 21.89 13.88
N ARG A 272 8.54 22.86 13.10
CA ARG A 272 8.46 22.83 11.63
C ARG A 272 9.16 21.62 11.04
N ARG A 273 10.29 21.19 11.61
CA ARG A 273 10.99 20.00 11.17
C ARG A 273 10.14 18.75 11.37
N LEU A 274 9.51 18.58 12.53
CA LEU A 274 8.58 17.47 12.80
C LEU A 274 7.38 17.50 11.85
N LEU A 275 6.77 18.67 11.62
CA LEU A 275 5.68 18.83 10.67
C LEU A 275 6.10 18.41 9.25
N ARG A 276 7.28 18.82 8.78
CA ARG A 276 7.80 18.42 7.46
C ARG A 276 8.09 16.93 7.34
N GLN A 277 8.38 16.26 8.45
CA GLN A 277 8.59 14.82 8.51
C GLN A 277 7.28 14.02 8.56
N GLY A 278 6.13 14.68 8.55
CA GLY A 278 4.83 14.03 8.56
C GLY A 278 4.36 13.55 9.93
N VAL A 279 4.97 14.04 11.02
CA VAL A 279 4.64 13.61 12.39
C VAL A 279 3.19 13.98 12.72
N PRO A 280 2.35 13.01 13.16
CA PRO A 280 0.93 13.22 13.49
C PRO A 280 0.70 14.16 14.66
N LEU A 281 1.44 13.97 15.76
CA LEU A 281 1.25 14.67 17.02
C LEU A 281 2.56 15.31 17.48
N ILE A 282 2.50 16.51 18.06
CA ILE A 282 3.64 17.17 18.69
C ILE A 282 3.23 17.64 20.08
N VAL A 283 3.95 17.19 21.09
CA VAL A 283 3.74 17.56 22.50
C VAL A 283 4.93 18.40 22.96
N GLY A 284 4.69 19.42 23.73
CA GLY A 284 5.79 20.21 24.31
C GLY A 284 5.32 21.49 24.99
N VAL A 285 6.19 22.07 25.84
CA VAL A 285 5.90 23.28 26.56
C VAL A 285 6.03 24.52 25.67
N ARG A 286 5.14 25.44 25.66
CA ARG A 286 5.17 26.72 24.95
C ARG A 286 4.55 27.81 25.80
N ASN A 287 5.32 28.88 26.06
CA ASN A 287 4.91 29.98 26.95
C ASN A 287 4.43 29.44 28.31
N GLU A 288 5.26 28.60 28.93
CA GLU A 288 5.01 27.94 30.23
C GLU A 288 3.82 26.95 30.26
N ALA A 289 3.06 26.81 29.15
CA ALA A 289 1.97 25.88 29.04
C ALA A 289 2.38 24.65 28.23
N LEU A 290 2.02 23.45 28.71
CA LEU A 290 2.15 22.21 27.97
C LEU A 290 1.07 22.16 26.90
N ARG A 291 1.45 21.85 25.66
CA ARG A 291 0.54 21.86 24.50
C ARG A 291 0.69 20.62 23.65
N MET A 292 -0.41 20.20 23.07
CA MET A 292 -0.42 19.21 21.97
C MET A 292 -0.84 19.90 20.67
N ALA A 293 0.00 19.75 19.65
CA ALA A 293 -0.36 20.08 18.29
C ALA A 293 -0.80 18.79 17.58
N ARG A 294 -2.01 18.80 17.02
CA ARG A 294 -2.56 17.75 16.15
C ARG A 294 -2.46 18.22 14.73
N ARG A 295 -2.05 17.34 13.86
CA ARG A 295 -1.93 17.68 12.46
C ARG A 295 -3.21 17.31 11.68
N TYR A 296 -3.46 18.09 10.67
CA TYR A 296 -4.44 17.86 9.60
C TYR A 296 -5.93 17.91 10.05
N PRO A 297 -6.49 19.15 10.18
CA PRO A 297 -5.79 20.42 10.12
C PRO A 297 -4.91 20.67 11.36
N LEU A 298 -3.91 21.51 11.20
CA LEU A 298 -3.05 21.84 12.35
C LEU A 298 -3.83 22.66 13.39
N CYS A 299 -4.10 22.05 14.53
CA CYS A 299 -4.70 22.69 15.70
C CYS A 299 -3.85 22.43 16.93
N ARG A 300 -4.00 23.28 17.93
CA ARG A 300 -3.28 23.18 19.19
C ARG A 300 -4.22 23.32 20.36
N SER A 301 -3.98 22.54 21.41
CA SER A 301 -4.69 22.66 22.69
C SER A 301 -3.72 22.57 23.84
N ASP A 302 -4.05 23.24 24.94
CA ASP A 302 -3.31 23.14 26.18
C ASP A 302 -3.57 21.78 26.82
N LEU A 303 -2.59 21.28 27.54
CA LEU A 303 -2.64 20.03 28.29
C LEU A 303 -2.32 20.30 29.75
N PRO A 304 -3.03 19.66 30.70
CA PRO A 304 -2.72 19.79 32.13
C PRO A 304 -1.45 19.04 32.54
N ALA A 305 -1.11 17.98 31.82
CA ALA A 305 0.09 17.15 32.06
C ALA A 305 0.50 16.42 30.77
N LEU A 306 1.67 15.77 30.76
CA LEU A 306 2.09 14.89 29.70
C LEU A 306 1.05 13.78 29.48
N PRO A 307 0.55 13.57 28.25
CA PRO A 307 -0.58 12.68 28.02
C PRO A 307 -0.20 11.22 28.26
N GLU A 308 -1.13 10.46 28.84
CA GLU A 308 -1.01 9.02 28.98
C GLU A 308 -1.06 8.31 27.62
N SER A 309 -0.53 7.09 27.56
CA SER A 309 -0.51 6.28 26.34
C SER A 309 -1.88 6.08 25.71
N ARG A 310 -2.92 5.87 26.55
CA ARG A 310 -4.31 5.74 26.07
C ARG A 310 -4.79 7.01 25.35
N VAL A 311 -4.45 8.17 25.84
CA VAL A 311 -4.80 9.45 25.20
C VAL A 311 -4.10 9.56 23.86
N LEU A 312 -2.79 9.24 23.80
CA LEU A 312 -2.03 9.27 22.56
C LEU A 312 -2.57 8.29 21.52
N HIS A 313 -2.93 7.07 21.90
CA HIS A 313 -3.57 6.11 20.99
C HIS A 313 -4.90 6.64 20.44
N GLY A 314 -5.75 7.22 21.30
CA GLY A 314 -6.99 7.84 20.87
C GLY A 314 -6.78 8.99 19.88
N GLU A 315 -5.78 9.84 20.13
CA GLU A 315 -5.43 10.95 19.24
C GLU A 315 -4.84 10.48 17.90
N LEU A 316 -4.05 9.40 17.89
CA LEU A 316 -3.54 8.80 16.66
C LEU A 316 -4.66 8.17 15.84
N THR A 317 -5.59 7.46 16.49
CA THR A 317 -6.79 6.94 15.82
C THR A 317 -7.63 8.06 15.22
N ALA A 318 -7.90 9.12 15.98
CA ALA A 318 -8.62 10.29 15.49
C ALA A 318 -7.89 11.02 14.35
N HIS A 319 -6.56 10.99 14.34
CA HIS A 319 -5.76 11.50 13.22
C HIS A 319 -5.98 10.66 11.95
N ASP A 320 -5.88 9.34 12.05
CA ASP A 320 -6.08 8.44 10.92
C ASP A 320 -7.52 8.51 10.38
N ASP A 321 -8.52 8.63 11.25
CA ASP A 321 -9.93 8.82 10.85
C ASP A 321 -10.14 10.13 10.08
N ARG A 322 -9.46 11.20 10.46
CA ARG A 322 -9.50 12.45 9.69
C ARG A 322 -8.88 12.30 8.32
N LEU A 323 -7.73 11.62 8.22
CA LEU A 323 -7.08 11.33 6.94
C LEU A 323 -8.00 10.51 6.03
N ARG A 324 -8.61 9.44 6.55
CA ARG A 324 -9.57 8.60 5.79
C ARG A 324 -10.74 9.41 5.25
N ARG A 325 -11.40 10.19 6.10
CA ARG A 325 -12.56 10.99 5.68
C ARG A 325 -12.24 11.99 4.58
N ILE A 326 -11.13 12.72 4.71
CA ILE A 326 -10.75 13.75 3.75
C ILE A 326 -10.31 13.11 2.42
N SER A 327 -9.55 12.03 2.47
CA SER A 327 -9.10 11.35 1.26
C SER A 327 -10.23 10.60 0.56
N ALA A 328 -11.18 10.01 1.30
CA ALA A 328 -12.36 9.37 0.72
C ALA A 328 -13.25 10.36 -0.04
N ALA A 329 -13.46 11.56 0.52
CA ALA A 329 -14.20 12.61 -0.17
C ALA A 329 -13.52 13.03 -1.49
N ARG A 330 -12.22 13.22 -1.47
CA ARG A 330 -11.43 13.56 -2.68
C ARG A 330 -11.44 12.45 -3.73
N PHE A 331 -11.32 11.19 -3.29
CA PHE A 331 -11.38 10.02 -4.17
C PHE A 331 -12.72 9.95 -4.91
N SER A 332 -13.82 9.99 -4.17
CA SER A 332 -15.16 9.88 -4.74
C SER A 332 -15.49 11.05 -5.67
N ALA A 333 -15.15 12.29 -5.28
CA ALA A 333 -15.32 13.45 -6.11
C ALA A 333 -14.46 13.35 -7.39
N GLY A 334 -13.18 13.02 -7.24
CA GLY A 334 -12.25 12.95 -8.38
C GLY A 334 -12.67 11.95 -9.45
N LEU A 335 -13.07 10.73 -9.06
CA LEU A 335 -13.53 9.73 -10.02
C LEU A 335 -14.87 10.09 -10.69
N ARG A 336 -15.82 10.67 -9.94
CA ARG A 336 -17.12 11.08 -10.50
C ARG A 336 -16.99 12.31 -11.40
N GLU A 337 -16.26 13.33 -11.00
CA GLU A 337 -15.99 14.52 -11.81
C GLU A 337 -15.23 14.18 -13.09
N ALA A 338 -14.33 13.20 -13.02
CA ALA A 338 -13.64 12.69 -14.21
C ALA A 338 -14.51 11.76 -15.08
N GLY A 339 -15.78 11.49 -14.70
CA GLY A 339 -16.68 10.58 -15.42
C GLY A 339 -16.19 9.13 -15.44
N ARG A 340 -15.40 8.71 -14.43
CA ARG A 340 -14.83 7.36 -14.36
C ARG A 340 -15.62 6.41 -13.50
N LEU A 341 -16.37 6.89 -12.54
CA LEU A 341 -17.21 6.09 -11.65
C LEU A 341 -18.68 6.39 -11.97
N VAL A 342 -19.40 5.37 -12.39
CA VAL A 342 -20.83 5.43 -12.73
C VAL A 342 -21.54 4.21 -12.15
N ALA A 343 -22.86 4.31 -11.98
CA ALA A 343 -23.68 3.15 -11.61
C ALA A 343 -24.36 2.57 -12.85
N ARG A 344 -24.27 1.24 -13.05
CA ARG A 344 -24.86 0.53 -14.20
C ARG A 344 -25.50 -0.78 -13.78
N CYS A 345 -26.58 -1.14 -14.45
CA CYS A 345 -27.06 -2.51 -14.51
C CYS A 345 -26.50 -3.19 -15.77
N ASP A 346 -26.47 -4.52 -15.80
CA ASP A 346 -25.89 -5.30 -16.91
C ASP A 346 -26.48 -4.88 -18.26
N ARG A 347 -27.80 -4.74 -18.34
CA ARG A 347 -28.50 -4.33 -19.58
C ARG A 347 -28.06 -2.98 -20.12
N CYS A 348 -27.90 -1.97 -19.25
CA CYS A 348 -27.48 -0.63 -19.68
C CYS A 348 -25.99 -0.59 -20.00
N ALA A 349 -25.17 -1.38 -19.33
CA ALA A 349 -23.75 -1.53 -19.63
C ALA A 349 -23.54 -2.08 -21.05
N GLU A 350 -24.26 -3.15 -21.40
CA GLU A 350 -24.22 -3.77 -22.74
C GLU A 350 -24.77 -2.81 -23.82
N ALA A 351 -25.92 -2.16 -23.54
CA ALA A 351 -26.60 -1.34 -24.53
C ALA A 351 -25.82 -0.06 -24.89
N ASN A 352 -25.08 0.52 -23.95
CA ASN A 352 -24.36 1.77 -24.17
C ASN A 352 -23.00 1.58 -24.84
N GLY A 353 -22.50 0.35 -24.98
CA GLY A 353 -21.17 0.06 -25.53
C GLY A 353 -20.04 0.71 -24.70
N GLU A 354 -20.28 1.01 -23.44
CA GLU A 354 -19.30 1.60 -22.54
C GLU A 354 -18.16 0.62 -22.27
N GLU A 355 -16.93 1.08 -22.35
CA GLU A 355 -15.75 0.27 -21.97
C GLU A 355 -15.69 0.16 -20.45
N ILE A 356 -16.26 -0.91 -19.90
CA ILE A 356 -16.19 -1.18 -18.47
C ILE A 356 -14.85 -1.82 -18.14
N PHE A 357 -14.08 -1.15 -17.30
CA PHE A 357 -12.83 -1.70 -16.80
C PHE A 357 -13.07 -2.76 -15.71
N GLY A 358 -14.04 -2.55 -14.85
CA GLY A 358 -14.41 -3.52 -13.82
C GLY A 358 -15.62 -3.11 -12.98
N TRP A 359 -16.21 -4.08 -12.35
CA TRP A 359 -17.38 -3.98 -11.47
C TRP A 359 -16.94 -3.93 -10.01
N ALA A 360 -17.54 -3.05 -9.22
CA ALA A 360 -17.23 -2.93 -7.79
C ALA A 360 -17.44 -4.24 -7.02
N VAL A 361 -16.56 -4.52 -6.08
CA VAL A 361 -16.65 -5.66 -5.17
C VAL A 361 -16.42 -5.17 -3.73
N PRO A 362 -17.35 -5.43 -2.80
CA PRO A 362 -18.67 -6.01 -3.03
C PRO A 362 -19.58 -5.13 -3.91
N GLU A 363 -20.60 -5.75 -4.50
CA GLU A 363 -21.61 -5.01 -5.26
C GLU A 363 -22.29 -3.96 -4.37
N THR A 364 -22.44 -2.75 -4.89
CA THR A 364 -22.93 -1.62 -4.10
C THR A 364 -24.46 -1.55 -4.05
N GLY A 365 -25.16 -2.27 -4.94
CA GLY A 365 -26.60 -2.17 -5.09
C GLY A 365 -27.09 -0.78 -5.54
N ALA A 366 -26.20 0.04 -6.09
CA ALA A 366 -26.52 1.39 -6.52
C ALA A 366 -27.53 1.40 -7.67
N PRO A 367 -28.53 2.30 -7.69
CA PRO A 367 -29.44 2.42 -8.81
C PRO A 367 -28.68 2.84 -10.07
N CYS A 368 -28.96 2.18 -11.18
CA CYS A 368 -28.36 2.48 -12.49
C CYS A 368 -28.64 3.93 -12.90
N ASP A 369 -27.59 4.70 -13.20
CA ASP A 369 -27.72 6.12 -13.60
C ASP A 369 -28.53 6.31 -14.90
N ALA A 370 -28.62 5.26 -15.74
CA ALA A 370 -29.32 5.34 -17.02
C ALA A 370 -30.81 4.96 -16.93
N CYS A 371 -31.22 4.01 -16.06
CA CYS A 371 -32.59 3.51 -16.04
C CYS A 371 -33.20 3.34 -14.65
N GLY A 372 -32.45 3.61 -13.57
CA GLY A 372 -32.90 3.49 -12.19
C GLY A 372 -33.05 2.06 -11.65
N ALA A 373 -32.85 1.03 -12.48
CA ALA A 373 -32.91 -0.35 -12.03
C ALA A 373 -31.74 -0.67 -11.06
N PRO A 374 -31.86 -1.71 -10.19
CA PRO A 374 -30.74 -2.17 -9.38
C PRO A 374 -29.51 -2.47 -10.25
N GLY A 375 -28.36 -1.99 -9.81
CA GLY A 375 -27.07 -2.14 -10.50
C GLY A 375 -25.93 -2.09 -9.52
N SER A 376 -24.72 -1.85 -10.01
CA SER A 376 -23.52 -1.68 -9.20
C SER A 376 -22.68 -0.52 -9.72
N GLU A 377 -21.82 0.01 -8.87
CA GLU A 377 -20.80 0.94 -9.33
C GLU A 377 -19.82 0.21 -10.25
N VAL A 378 -19.47 0.86 -11.33
CA VAL A 378 -18.51 0.38 -12.31
C VAL A 378 -17.45 1.43 -12.55
N LEU A 379 -16.24 0.97 -12.78
CA LEU A 379 -15.14 1.82 -13.21
C LEU A 379 -15.05 1.74 -14.73
N LEU A 380 -15.16 2.88 -15.39
CA LEU A 380 -15.05 2.97 -16.86
C LEU A 380 -13.58 2.92 -17.30
N GLY A 381 -13.34 2.33 -18.46
CA GLY A 381 -12.05 2.19 -19.10
C GLY A 381 -11.36 3.50 -19.41
N GLY A 382 -10.06 3.42 -19.66
CA GLY A 382 -9.20 4.55 -19.95
C GLY A 382 -7.75 4.29 -19.57
N ARG A 383 -6.90 5.30 -19.70
CA ARG A 383 -5.50 5.15 -19.28
C ARG A 383 -5.39 5.09 -17.77
N PHE A 384 -4.90 3.96 -17.28
CA PHE A 384 -4.49 3.76 -15.89
C PHE A 384 -3.01 4.10 -15.71
N TYR A 385 -2.67 4.58 -14.52
CA TYR A 385 -1.28 4.82 -14.12
C TYR A 385 -0.79 3.75 -13.17
#